data_ed5370a6b65730ac82139c527a08655c
#
_entry.id   ed5370a6b65730ac82139c527a08655c
#
_cell.length_a   1.000
_cell.length_b   1.000
_cell.length_c   1.000
_cell.angle_alpha   90.00
_cell.angle_beta   90.00
_cell.angle_gamma   90.00
#
_symmetry.space_group_name_H-M   'P 1'
#
loop_
_entity.id
_entity.type
_entity.pdbx_description
1 polymer ?
#
loop_
_entity_poly.entity_id
_entity_poly.type
_entity_poly.pdbx_seq_one_letter_code
_entity_poly.pdbx_strand_id
1 'polypeptide(L)'
;MFDSPDKLILGLATGVVFGFLLQKGLVAKFEVIVGQLLLKDWTVIKIMTTAIAVGSVGVYALVSMGMANLHVKPLLLGGVLLGGLLFGIGMAVLGYCPGTGVAASGAGHRDAMFGVAGMLFGAVLHVVGYPRLKPFIEAIADWGKLTLPDATSTSPWLWVAALVLVVSGLPALLAKLEPGAGRRFG
;
A
#
# COMPACT_ATOMS: atom_id res chain seq x y z
N MET A 1 -22.07 13.83 -7.87
CA MET A 1 -21.39 13.22 -6.76
C MET A 1 -20.91 11.80 -7.07
N PHE A 2 -21.54 11.09 -7.96
CA PHE A 2 -20.98 9.87 -8.52
C PHE A 2 -20.17 10.23 -9.76
N ASP A 3 -18.96 9.70 -9.85
CA ASP A 3 -18.10 9.90 -11.02
C ASP A 3 -18.74 9.26 -12.27
N SER A 4 -18.26 9.60 -13.46
CA SER A 4 -18.84 9.06 -14.70
C SER A 4 -18.85 7.51 -14.66
N PRO A 5 -19.87 6.85 -15.23
CA PRO A 5 -20.00 5.39 -15.19
C PRO A 5 -18.77 4.66 -15.72
N ASP A 6 -18.06 5.28 -16.66
CA ASP A 6 -16.80 4.73 -17.22
C ASP A 6 -15.71 4.55 -16.17
N LYS A 7 -15.58 5.52 -15.23
CA LYS A 7 -14.60 5.43 -14.13
C LYS A 7 -14.98 4.37 -13.10
N LEU A 8 -16.28 4.17 -12.86
CA LEU A 8 -16.76 3.10 -11.96
C LEU A 8 -16.49 1.72 -12.57
N ILE A 9 -16.71 1.53 -13.85
CA ILE A 9 -16.42 0.29 -14.56
C ILE A 9 -14.91 0.01 -14.55
N LEU A 10 -14.08 1.04 -14.82
CA LEU A 10 -12.62 0.91 -14.76
C LEU A 10 -12.16 0.55 -13.35
N GLY A 11 -12.71 1.20 -12.33
CA GLY A 11 -12.41 0.88 -10.92
C GLY A 11 -12.79 -0.54 -10.54
N LEU A 12 -13.96 -1.01 -11.00
CA LEU A 12 -14.40 -2.39 -10.78
C LEU A 12 -13.46 -3.39 -11.47
N ALA A 13 -13.14 -3.15 -12.75
CA ALA A 13 -12.27 -4.03 -13.52
C ALA A 13 -10.86 -4.14 -12.89
N THR A 14 -10.27 -3.00 -12.53
CA THR A 14 -8.96 -2.97 -11.85
C THR A 14 -9.01 -3.64 -10.48
N GLY A 15 -10.08 -3.46 -9.72
CA GLY A 15 -10.29 -4.11 -8.43
C GLY A 15 -10.39 -5.63 -8.54
N VAL A 16 -11.12 -6.15 -9.53
CA VAL A 16 -11.25 -7.60 -9.81
C VAL A 16 -9.89 -8.19 -10.18
N VAL A 17 -9.16 -7.55 -11.10
CA VAL A 17 -7.81 -8.00 -11.50
C VAL A 17 -6.87 -7.99 -10.30
N PHE A 18 -6.88 -6.94 -9.50
CA PHE A 18 -6.05 -6.82 -8.30
C PHE A 18 -6.36 -7.91 -7.27
N GLY A 19 -7.64 -8.13 -6.96
CA GLY A 19 -8.07 -9.20 -6.05
C GLY A 19 -7.66 -10.60 -6.54
N PHE A 20 -7.81 -10.86 -7.84
CA PHE A 20 -7.38 -12.13 -8.46
C PHE A 20 -5.86 -12.33 -8.34
N LEU A 21 -5.06 -11.29 -8.59
CA LEU A 21 -3.61 -11.35 -8.46
C LEU A 21 -3.16 -11.59 -7.00
N LEU A 22 -3.82 -10.95 -6.02
CA LEU A 22 -3.56 -11.19 -4.60
C LEU A 22 -3.87 -12.64 -4.19
N GLN A 23 -4.97 -13.18 -4.70
CA GLN A 23 -5.36 -14.56 -4.46
C GLN A 23 -4.35 -15.55 -5.07
N LYS A 24 -3.97 -15.33 -6.33
CA LYS A 24 -2.95 -16.15 -7.03
C LYS A 24 -1.57 -16.05 -6.38
N GLY A 25 -1.21 -14.87 -5.87
CA GLY A 25 0.05 -14.64 -5.16
C GLY A 25 0.10 -15.24 -3.74
N LEU A 26 -1.01 -15.88 -3.28
CA LEU A 26 -1.15 -16.43 -1.92
C LEU A 26 -0.90 -15.41 -0.81
N VAL A 27 -0.92 -14.11 -1.14
CA VAL A 27 -0.65 -13.00 -0.21
C VAL A 27 -1.83 -12.75 0.73
N ALA A 28 -3.03 -13.27 0.39
CA ALA A 28 -4.22 -13.21 1.23
C ALA A 28 -4.25 -14.26 2.35
N LYS A 29 -3.25 -15.16 2.43
CA LYS A 29 -3.18 -16.14 3.52
C LYS A 29 -2.66 -15.49 4.80
N PHE A 30 -3.39 -15.67 5.90
CA PHE A 30 -3.04 -15.16 7.22
C PHE A 30 -1.61 -15.53 7.65
N GLU A 31 -1.21 -16.79 7.43
CA GLU A 31 0.12 -17.29 7.81
C GLU A 31 1.27 -16.53 7.13
N VAL A 32 1.08 -16.12 5.86
CA VAL A 32 2.10 -15.39 5.09
C VAL A 32 2.27 -13.97 5.63
N ILE A 33 1.16 -13.33 6.00
CA ILE A 33 1.17 -11.95 6.52
C ILE A 33 1.73 -11.92 7.94
N VAL A 34 1.30 -12.84 8.80
CA VAL A 34 1.85 -12.98 10.16
C VAL A 34 3.32 -13.41 10.12
N GLY A 35 3.68 -14.30 9.19
CA GLY A 35 5.08 -14.68 8.94
C GLY A 35 5.97 -13.48 8.61
N GLN A 36 5.45 -12.51 7.86
CA GLN A 36 6.15 -11.26 7.57
C GLN A 36 6.27 -10.36 8.81
N LEU A 37 5.19 -10.20 9.59
CA LEU A 37 5.24 -9.43 10.85
C LEU A 37 6.25 -10.02 11.84
N LEU A 38 6.43 -11.34 11.82
CA LEU A 38 7.44 -12.06 12.60
C LEU A 38 8.82 -12.11 11.94
N LEU A 39 9.01 -11.41 10.80
CA LEU A 39 10.26 -11.39 10.01
C LEU A 39 10.74 -12.80 9.56
N LYS A 40 9.80 -13.74 9.42
CA LYS A 40 10.07 -15.13 9.00
C LYS A 40 9.81 -15.36 7.51
N ASP A 41 8.95 -14.56 6.91
CA ASP A 41 8.55 -14.67 5.49
C ASP A 41 8.60 -13.30 4.82
N TRP A 42 9.41 -13.19 3.76
CA TRP A 42 9.65 -11.95 3.03
C TRP A 42 8.86 -11.86 1.72
N THR A 43 7.96 -12.81 1.48
CA THR A 43 7.21 -12.91 0.23
C THR A 43 6.38 -11.66 -0.05
N VAL A 44 5.69 -11.13 0.95
CA VAL A 44 4.83 -9.95 0.78
C VAL A 44 5.68 -8.71 0.49
N ILE A 45 6.82 -8.53 1.16
CA ILE A 45 7.74 -7.40 0.89
C ILE A 45 8.25 -7.48 -0.55
N LYS A 46 8.66 -8.65 -1.01
CA LYS A 46 9.11 -8.85 -2.40
C LYS A 46 8.04 -8.46 -3.41
N ILE A 47 6.79 -8.91 -3.20
CA ILE A 47 5.66 -8.59 -4.07
C ILE A 47 5.32 -7.09 -4.02
N MET A 48 5.27 -6.51 -2.81
CA MET A 48 4.96 -5.08 -2.64
C MET A 48 6.01 -4.19 -3.29
N THR A 49 7.29 -4.46 -3.07
CA THR A 49 8.38 -3.66 -3.64
C THR A 49 8.43 -3.77 -5.16
N THR A 50 8.22 -4.97 -5.73
CA THR A 50 8.12 -5.13 -7.18
C THR A 50 6.91 -4.41 -7.77
N ALA A 51 5.76 -4.47 -7.10
CA ALA A 51 4.56 -3.75 -7.52
C ALA A 51 4.77 -2.22 -7.50
N ILE A 52 5.43 -1.68 -6.46
CA ILE A 52 5.78 -0.25 -6.37
C ILE A 52 6.75 0.14 -7.49
N ALA A 53 7.77 -0.67 -7.77
CA ALA A 53 8.73 -0.37 -8.83
C ALA A 53 8.08 -0.36 -10.22
N VAL A 54 7.31 -1.39 -10.56
CA VAL A 54 6.59 -1.46 -11.85
C VAL A 54 5.54 -0.36 -11.94
N GLY A 55 4.80 -0.11 -10.87
CA GLY A 55 3.80 0.96 -10.79
C GLY A 55 4.40 2.36 -10.96
N SER A 56 5.55 2.63 -10.34
CA SER A 56 6.23 3.93 -10.48
C SER A 56 6.69 4.16 -11.91
N VAL A 57 7.28 3.17 -12.56
CA VAL A 57 7.66 3.28 -13.99
C VAL A 57 6.43 3.56 -14.85
N GLY A 58 5.33 2.81 -14.64
CA GLY A 58 4.09 3.00 -15.39
C GLY A 58 3.47 4.39 -15.20
N VAL A 59 3.39 4.87 -13.95
CA VAL A 59 2.83 6.20 -13.64
C VAL A 59 3.68 7.30 -14.27
N TYR A 60 5.00 7.26 -14.11
CA TYR A 60 5.87 8.28 -14.70
C TYR A 60 5.89 8.25 -16.23
N ALA A 61 5.76 7.07 -16.84
CA ALA A 61 5.59 6.95 -18.29
C ALA A 61 4.28 7.64 -18.75
N LEU A 62 3.16 7.39 -18.07
CA LEU A 62 1.87 8.03 -18.37
C LEU A 62 1.91 9.55 -18.16
N VAL A 63 2.60 10.02 -17.13
CA VAL A 63 2.80 11.45 -16.88
C VAL A 63 3.65 12.09 -17.97
N SER A 64 4.73 11.43 -18.41
CA SER A 64 5.57 11.94 -19.49
C SER A 64 4.85 12.00 -20.84
N MET A 65 3.87 11.13 -21.07
CA MET A 65 2.99 11.14 -22.25
C MET A 65 1.84 12.16 -22.12
N GLY A 66 1.72 12.89 -21.01
CA GLY A 66 0.67 13.86 -20.76
C GLY A 66 -0.72 13.26 -20.50
N MET A 67 -0.82 11.93 -20.31
CA MET A 67 -2.09 11.22 -20.09
C MET A 67 -2.49 11.18 -18.61
N ALA A 68 -1.59 11.49 -17.68
CA ALA A 68 -1.85 11.51 -16.25
C ALA A 68 -1.27 12.76 -15.58
N ASN A 69 -2.00 13.30 -14.59
CA ASN A 69 -1.54 14.41 -13.76
C ASN A 69 -1.29 13.92 -12.33
N LEU A 70 -0.09 14.20 -11.82
CA LEU A 70 0.25 13.89 -10.44
C LEU A 70 -0.44 14.88 -9.49
N HIS A 71 -1.40 14.38 -8.71
CA HIS A 71 -2.04 15.14 -7.63
C HIS A 71 -1.29 14.90 -6.31
N VAL A 72 -0.23 15.69 -6.10
CA VAL A 72 0.53 15.63 -4.84
C VAL A 72 -0.25 16.30 -3.73
N LYS A 73 -0.55 15.56 -2.67
CA LYS A 73 -1.18 16.08 -1.46
C LYS A 73 -0.13 16.70 -0.52
N PRO A 74 -0.51 17.72 0.28
CA PRO A 74 0.41 18.31 1.27
C PRO A 74 0.83 17.25 2.31
N LEU A 75 2.08 17.32 2.72
CA LEU A 75 2.67 16.43 3.72
C LEU A 75 2.32 16.94 5.12
N LEU A 76 1.22 16.46 5.65
CA LEU A 76 0.81 16.71 7.04
C LEU A 76 1.49 15.65 7.95
N LEU A 77 2.65 16.00 8.52
CA LEU A 77 3.43 15.08 9.37
C LEU A 77 2.61 14.49 10.51
N GLY A 78 1.79 15.31 11.18
CA GLY A 78 0.90 14.82 12.24
C GLY A 78 -0.08 13.76 11.76
N GLY A 79 -0.68 13.95 10.58
CA GLY A 79 -1.59 12.98 9.95
C GLY A 79 -0.89 11.69 9.56
N VAL A 80 0.32 11.79 9.00
CA VAL A 80 1.11 10.62 8.58
C VAL A 80 1.57 9.80 9.80
N LEU A 81 2.07 10.45 10.85
CA LEU A 81 2.54 9.77 12.06
C LEU A 81 1.39 9.09 12.82
N LEU A 82 0.32 9.85 13.11
CA LEU A 82 -0.84 9.30 13.81
C LEU A 82 -1.57 8.24 12.99
N GLY A 83 -1.77 8.51 11.71
CA GLY A 83 -2.40 7.57 10.80
C GLY A 83 -1.58 6.30 10.62
N GLY A 84 -0.26 6.42 10.44
CA GLY A 84 0.66 5.29 10.31
C GLY A 84 0.71 4.44 11.59
N LEU A 85 0.72 5.05 12.76
CA LEU A 85 0.72 4.35 14.04
C LEU A 85 -0.59 3.58 14.25
N LEU A 86 -1.73 4.23 14.04
CA LEU A 86 -3.05 3.58 14.15
C LEU A 86 -3.19 2.44 13.13
N PHE A 87 -2.74 2.67 11.90
CA PHE A 87 -2.74 1.66 10.85
C PHE A 87 -1.85 0.46 11.21
N GLY A 88 -0.64 0.73 11.73
CA GLY A 88 0.28 -0.33 12.16
C GLY A 88 -0.27 -1.18 13.30
N ILE A 89 -0.89 -0.56 14.30
CA ILE A 89 -1.56 -1.28 15.39
C ILE A 89 -2.73 -2.11 14.85
N GLY A 90 -3.57 -1.53 14.00
CA GLY A 90 -4.70 -2.22 13.39
C GLY A 90 -4.25 -3.44 12.57
N MET A 91 -3.19 -3.30 11.79
CA MET A 91 -2.60 -4.39 11.00
C MET A 91 -1.98 -5.48 11.88
N ALA A 92 -1.33 -5.10 12.98
CA ALA A 92 -0.73 -6.05 13.93
C ALA A 92 -1.81 -6.90 14.65
N VAL A 93 -2.94 -6.29 15.01
CA VAL A 93 -4.05 -6.97 15.69
C VAL A 93 -4.84 -7.85 14.73
N LEU A 94 -5.13 -7.35 13.52
CA LEU A 94 -5.96 -8.04 12.55
C LEU A 94 -5.19 -9.13 11.78
N GLY A 95 -3.88 -8.92 11.56
CA GLY A 95 -3.06 -9.79 10.74
C GLY A 95 -3.28 -9.65 9.22
N TYR A 96 -4.02 -8.64 8.77
CA TYR A 96 -4.27 -8.35 7.36
C TYR A 96 -4.02 -6.86 7.05
N CYS A 97 -3.48 -6.56 5.89
CA CYS A 97 -3.56 -5.21 5.34
C CYS A 97 -4.95 -4.98 4.71
N PRO A 98 -5.39 -3.76 4.45
CA PRO A 98 -6.72 -3.49 3.90
C PRO A 98 -7.02 -4.26 2.61
N GLY A 99 -6.06 -4.34 1.70
CA GLY A 99 -6.23 -5.05 0.43
C GLY A 99 -6.34 -6.56 0.61
N THR A 100 -5.45 -7.15 1.41
CA THR A 100 -5.48 -8.61 1.67
C THR A 100 -6.66 -9.01 2.55
N GLY A 101 -7.13 -8.13 3.47
CA GLY A 101 -8.33 -8.35 4.26
C GLY A 101 -9.59 -8.44 3.40
N VAL A 102 -9.74 -7.53 2.41
CA VAL A 102 -10.86 -7.60 1.46
C VAL A 102 -10.78 -8.86 0.61
N ALA A 103 -9.60 -9.22 0.10
CA ALA A 103 -9.41 -10.44 -0.68
C ALA A 103 -9.70 -11.72 0.13
N ALA A 104 -9.25 -11.77 1.39
CA ALA A 104 -9.52 -12.87 2.31
C ALA A 104 -11.01 -12.95 2.69
N SER A 105 -11.70 -11.83 2.84
CA SER A 105 -13.15 -11.78 3.04
C SER A 105 -13.89 -12.36 1.85
N GLY A 106 -13.48 -12.05 0.63
CA GLY A 106 -14.01 -12.65 -0.59
C GLY A 106 -13.74 -14.15 -0.69
N ALA A 107 -12.68 -14.66 -0.07
CA ALA A 107 -12.39 -16.08 0.05
C ALA A 107 -13.17 -16.80 1.19
N GLY A 108 -13.98 -16.05 1.96
CA GLY A 108 -14.83 -16.60 3.02
C GLY A 108 -14.21 -16.67 4.42
N HIS A 109 -13.06 -16.02 4.63
CA HIS A 109 -12.44 -15.94 5.95
C HIS A 109 -13.23 -14.98 6.86
N ARG A 110 -13.85 -15.53 7.92
CA ARG A 110 -14.75 -14.77 8.81
C ARG A 110 -14.01 -13.70 9.61
N ASP A 111 -12.82 -13.99 10.08
CA ASP A 111 -11.91 -13.05 10.76
C ASP A 111 -11.63 -11.81 9.90
N ALA A 112 -11.30 -12.02 8.62
CA ALA A 112 -11.10 -10.94 7.66
C ALA A 112 -12.39 -10.12 7.42
N MET A 113 -13.58 -10.78 7.40
CA MET A 113 -14.86 -10.07 7.24
C MET A 113 -15.13 -9.10 8.40
N PHE A 114 -14.88 -9.52 9.64
CA PHE A 114 -14.99 -8.63 10.81
C PHE A 114 -13.98 -7.49 10.74
N GLY A 115 -12.76 -7.78 10.28
CA GLY A 115 -11.74 -6.75 10.07
C GLY A 115 -12.14 -5.71 9.03
N VAL A 116 -12.67 -6.13 7.89
CA VAL A 116 -13.17 -5.22 6.85
C VAL A 116 -14.34 -4.38 7.37
N ALA A 117 -15.28 -4.96 8.10
CA ALA A 117 -16.36 -4.23 8.73
C ALA A 117 -15.83 -3.18 9.73
N GLY A 118 -14.82 -3.52 10.53
CA GLY A 118 -14.12 -2.60 11.42
C GLY A 118 -13.43 -1.45 10.68
N MET A 119 -12.78 -1.73 9.54
CA MET A 119 -12.17 -0.69 8.69
C MET A 119 -13.21 0.28 8.14
N LEU A 120 -14.36 -0.22 7.66
CA LEU A 120 -15.45 0.64 7.17
C LEU A 120 -16.02 1.51 8.29
N PHE A 121 -16.24 0.93 9.46
CA PHE A 121 -16.71 1.66 10.63
C PHE A 121 -15.69 2.73 11.07
N GLY A 122 -14.40 2.38 11.11
CA GLY A 122 -13.31 3.32 11.39
C GLY A 122 -13.23 4.47 10.39
N ALA A 123 -13.45 4.19 9.10
CA ALA A 123 -13.49 5.22 8.07
C ALA A 123 -14.65 6.21 8.30
N VAL A 124 -15.83 5.72 8.64
CA VAL A 124 -16.99 6.58 8.98
C VAL A 124 -16.68 7.43 10.22
N LEU A 125 -16.13 6.84 11.28
CA LEU A 125 -15.73 7.57 12.48
C LEU A 125 -14.69 8.65 12.18
N HIS A 126 -13.73 8.34 11.32
CA HIS A 126 -12.71 9.31 10.89
C HIS A 126 -13.34 10.49 10.16
N VAL A 127 -14.24 10.25 9.20
CA VAL A 127 -14.92 11.32 8.46
C VAL A 127 -15.72 12.23 9.40
N VAL A 128 -16.45 11.66 10.35
CA VAL A 128 -17.23 12.43 11.33
C VAL A 128 -16.34 13.19 12.33
N GLY A 129 -15.23 12.56 12.74
CA GLY A 129 -14.28 13.13 13.70
C GLY A 129 -13.28 14.12 13.09
N TYR A 130 -13.06 14.07 11.79
CA TYR A 130 -12.02 14.83 11.09
C TYR A 130 -12.06 16.34 11.35
N PRO A 131 -13.24 17.03 11.37
CA PRO A 131 -13.29 18.46 11.66
C PRO A 131 -12.70 18.85 13.02
N ARG A 132 -12.76 17.94 14.01
CA ARG A 132 -12.18 18.15 15.34
C ARG A 132 -10.70 17.78 15.41
N LEU A 133 -10.27 16.77 14.65
CA LEU A 133 -8.88 16.33 14.59
C LEU A 133 -8.00 17.24 13.72
N LYS A 134 -8.59 17.88 12.70
CA LYS A 134 -7.87 18.71 11.75
C LYS A 134 -6.95 19.76 12.39
N PRO A 135 -7.42 20.61 13.33
CA PRO A 135 -6.56 21.64 13.93
C PRO A 135 -5.39 21.03 14.72
N PHE A 136 -5.58 19.85 15.33
CA PHE A 136 -4.52 19.14 16.04
C PHE A 136 -3.48 18.55 15.08
N ILE A 137 -3.93 17.98 13.95
CA ILE A 137 -3.06 17.39 12.94
C ILE A 137 -2.23 18.46 12.24
N GLU A 138 -2.82 19.61 11.92
CA GLU A 138 -2.14 20.74 11.25
C GLU A 138 -1.17 21.47 12.20
N ALA A 139 -1.42 21.44 13.51
CA ALA A 139 -0.55 22.08 14.51
C ALA A 139 0.82 21.37 14.65
N ILE A 140 0.96 20.10 14.25
CA ILE A 140 2.19 19.33 14.47
C ILE A 140 3.27 19.68 13.45
N ALA A 141 2.97 19.79 12.17
CA ALA A 141 3.78 20.40 11.12
C ALA A 141 3.08 20.25 9.76
N ASP A 142 2.96 21.32 9.03
CA ASP A 142 2.58 21.34 7.62
C ASP A 142 3.79 21.74 6.77
N TRP A 143 4.38 20.79 6.08
CA TRP A 143 5.53 21.02 5.20
C TRP A 143 5.11 21.28 3.76
N GLY A 144 3.83 21.46 3.51
CA GLY A 144 3.30 21.72 2.18
C GLY A 144 3.44 20.54 1.22
N LYS A 145 3.42 20.84 -0.07
CA LYS A 145 3.55 19.82 -1.13
C LYS A 145 5.02 19.56 -1.41
N LEU A 146 5.63 18.64 -0.66
CA LEU A 146 7.00 18.21 -0.86
C LEU A 146 7.04 16.82 -1.52
N THR A 147 7.73 16.72 -2.65
CA THR A 147 8.13 15.44 -3.22
C THR A 147 9.64 15.25 -3.06
N LEU A 148 10.11 14.00 -3.04
CA LEU A 148 11.55 13.70 -2.96
C LEU A 148 12.35 14.39 -4.09
N PRO A 149 11.90 14.39 -5.34
CA PRO A 149 12.54 15.12 -6.42
C PRO A 149 12.59 16.64 -6.17
N ASP A 150 11.52 17.23 -5.63
CA ASP A 150 11.47 18.67 -5.33
C ASP A 150 12.42 19.05 -4.19
N ALA A 151 12.47 18.22 -3.13
CA ALA A 151 13.33 18.44 -1.97
C ALA A 151 14.82 18.28 -2.31
N THR A 152 15.17 17.46 -3.29
CA THR A 152 16.57 17.19 -3.70
C THR A 152 16.97 17.88 -5.00
N SER A 153 16.05 18.66 -5.63
CA SER A 153 16.26 19.29 -6.94
C SER A 153 16.75 18.31 -8.02
N THR A 154 16.28 17.06 -7.95
CA THR A 154 16.77 15.97 -8.78
C THR A 154 15.65 15.47 -9.71
N SER A 155 16.04 14.98 -10.88
CA SER A 155 15.08 14.41 -11.85
C SER A 155 14.28 13.25 -11.23
N PRO A 156 12.93 13.21 -11.38
CA PRO A 156 12.09 12.10 -10.92
C PRO A 156 12.54 10.75 -11.43
N TRP A 157 13.07 10.67 -12.65
CA TRP A 157 13.57 9.45 -13.27
C TRP A 157 14.76 8.82 -12.52
N LEU A 158 15.58 9.65 -11.88
CA LEU A 158 16.70 9.14 -11.08
C LEU A 158 16.21 8.41 -9.84
N TRP A 159 15.14 8.89 -9.21
CA TRP A 159 14.50 8.21 -8.08
C TRP A 159 13.80 6.93 -8.49
N VAL A 160 13.16 6.91 -9.66
CA VAL A 160 12.57 5.68 -10.23
C VAL A 160 13.65 4.66 -10.53
N ALA A 161 14.77 5.08 -11.15
CA ALA A 161 15.90 4.18 -11.42
C ALA A 161 16.53 3.64 -10.14
N ALA A 162 16.73 4.47 -9.12
CA ALA A 162 17.24 4.07 -7.81
C ALA A 162 16.30 3.04 -7.14
N LEU A 163 14.98 3.25 -7.21
CA LEU A 163 13.99 2.34 -6.66
C LEU A 163 14.00 0.99 -7.39
N VAL A 164 14.10 1.00 -8.73
CA VAL A 164 14.19 -0.23 -9.54
C VAL A 164 15.48 -0.99 -9.21
N LEU A 165 16.61 -0.30 -9.02
CA LEU A 165 17.87 -0.93 -8.60
C LEU A 165 17.77 -1.56 -7.22
N VAL A 166 17.18 -0.86 -6.24
CA VAL A 166 16.96 -1.40 -4.90
C VAL A 166 16.06 -2.63 -4.95
N VAL A 167 14.97 -2.57 -5.72
CA VAL A 167 14.03 -3.70 -5.86
C VAL A 167 14.67 -4.90 -6.57
N SER A 168 15.52 -4.68 -7.58
CA SER A 168 16.22 -5.78 -8.26
C SER A 168 17.31 -6.41 -7.37
N GLY A 169 17.95 -5.62 -6.50
CA GLY A 169 18.96 -6.09 -5.54
C GLY A 169 18.36 -6.75 -4.29
N LEU A 170 17.16 -6.34 -3.89
CA LEU A 170 16.50 -6.81 -2.67
C LEU A 170 16.31 -8.34 -2.63
N PRO A 171 15.80 -9.02 -3.67
CA PRO A 171 15.63 -10.48 -3.64
C PRO A 171 16.97 -11.22 -3.55
N ALA A 172 18.04 -10.69 -4.15
CA ALA A 172 19.37 -11.26 -4.05
C ALA A 172 19.94 -11.11 -2.63
N LEU A 173 19.69 -9.98 -1.97
CA LEU A 173 20.09 -9.73 -0.59
C LEU A 173 19.29 -10.61 0.38
N LEU A 174 17.96 -10.70 0.20
CA LEU A 174 17.07 -11.50 1.04
C LEU A 174 17.32 -13.01 0.85
N ALA A 175 17.69 -13.46 -0.34
CA ALA A 175 18.07 -14.86 -0.59
C ALA A 175 19.32 -15.30 0.20
N LYS A 176 20.20 -14.36 0.54
CA LYS A 176 21.36 -14.63 1.44
C LYS A 176 20.95 -14.73 2.90
N LEU A 177 19.86 -14.05 3.28
CA LEU A 177 19.34 -14.04 4.66
C LEU A 177 18.38 -15.22 4.93
N GLU A 178 17.83 -15.83 3.87
CA GLU A 178 16.92 -16.99 3.93
C GLU A 178 17.53 -18.23 3.24
N PRO A 179 18.47 -18.96 3.86
CA PRO A 179 19.05 -20.16 3.24
C PRO A 179 18.06 -21.34 3.08
N GLY A 180 16.76 -21.16 3.44
CA GLY A 180 15.76 -22.22 3.49
C GLY A 180 14.43 -21.98 2.76
N ALA A 181 14.18 -20.81 2.16
CA ALA A 181 12.85 -20.44 1.63
C ALA A 181 12.48 -21.14 0.31
N GLY A 182 13.40 -21.79 -0.37
CA GLY A 182 13.18 -22.44 -1.69
C GLY A 182 12.36 -23.74 -1.67
N ARG A 183 11.85 -24.22 -0.55
CA ARG A 183 11.21 -25.55 -0.43
C ARG A 183 9.75 -25.59 0.01
N ARG A 184 9.05 -24.47 0.08
CA ARG A 184 7.68 -24.46 0.62
C ARG A 184 6.55 -24.33 -0.40
N PHE A 185 6.84 -24.42 -1.70
CA PHE A 185 5.82 -24.45 -2.76
C PHE A 185 5.92 -25.77 -3.52
N GLY A 186 5.60 -26.85 -2.81
CA GLY A 186 5.33 -28.17 -3.35
C GLY A 186 4.00 -28.66 -2.85
#